data_e46469982b68545ba1a9ab0535fce709
#
_entry.id   e46469982b68545ba1a9ab0535fce709
#
_cell.length_a   1.000
_cell.length_b   1.000
_cell.length_c   1.000
_cell.angle_alpha   90.00
_cell.angle_beta   90.00
_cell.angle_gamma   90.00
#
_symmetry.space_group_name_H-M   'P 1'
#
loop_
_entity.id
_entity.type
_entity.pdbx_description
1 polymer ?
#
loop_
_entity_poly.entity_id
_entity_poly.type
_entity_poly.pdbx_seq_one_letter_code
_entity_poly.pdbx_strand_id
1 'polypeptide(L)'
;FTRSRFIYFAGRSGKPRPAPDPTDEQTATMQERMDEWFDRKRRGKGSRVFAFPRGTKTWFMVRHGEPMRREGRHQDDGGSGIAYYRPQKHDVVIYDGESDELAVNAGTKGETALYLRTFGEVIFGDEEYFDRSNRFTLDPLLEKGETSLDNDTVSEIVKVRLIEIERFWGGKAKEKEVRKANDLFVA
;
A
#
# COMPACT_ATOMS: atom_id res chain seq x y z
N PHE A 1 1.61 -15.96 -8.90
CA PHE A 1 0.88 -14.76 -8.44
C PHE A 1 1.59 -14.24 -7.19
N THR A 2 2.42 -13.22 -7.33
CA THR A 2 2.96 -12.47 -6.19
C THR A 2 1.78 -11.75 -5.55
N ARG A 3 1.42 -12.09 -4.30
CA ARG A 3 0.36 -11.37 -3.58
C ARG A 3 0.81 -9.92 -3.42
N SER A 4 0.16 -9.02 -4.14
CA SER A 4 0.32 -7.59 -3.94
C SER A 4 -0.05 -7.24 -2.51
N ARG A 5 0.90 -6.71 -1.74
CA ARG A 5 0.68 -6.41 -0.33
C ARG A 5 0.43 -4.93 -0.15
N PHE A 6 -0.73 -4.57 0.36
CA PHE A 6 -0.99 -3.21 0.80
C PHE A 6 -0.23 -2.89 2.08
N ILE A 7 0.29 -1.67 2.15
CA ILE A 7 0.85 -1.07 3.37
C ILE A 7 -0.11 0.03 3.79
N TYR A 8 -0.45 0.07 5.08
CA TYR A 8 -1.45 0.96 5.64
C TYR A 8 -0.79 2.12 6.37
N PHE A 9 -1.37 3.31 6.21
CA PHE A 9 -0.90 4.56 6.82
C PHE A 9 -2.09 5.28 7.41
N ALA A 10 -1.99 5.65 8.69
CA ALA A 10 -3.04 6.39 9.39
C ALA A 10 -3.02 7.85 8.98
N GLY A 11 -4.20 8.44 8.79
CA GLY A 11 -4.34 9.87 8.66
C GLY A 11 -4.19 10.57 10.01
N ARG A 12 -3.66 11.77 9.99
CA ARG A 12 -3.37 12.56 11.20
C ARG A 12 -4.63 12.95 11.97
N SER A 13 -5.79 13.01 11.33
CA SER A 13 -7.06 13.29 11.97
C SER A 13 -7.51 12.16 12.89
N GLY A 14 -7.31 10.90 12.49
CA GLY A 14 -7.79 9.72 13.20
C GLY A 14 -9.32 9.67 13.41
N LYS A 15 -10.07 10.49 12.67
CA LYS A 15 -11.52 10.57 12.76
C LYS A 15 -12.17 10.28 11.42
N PRO A 16 -13.35 9.62 11.41
CA PRO A 16 -14.11 9.40 10.19
C PRO A 16 -14.36 10.70 9.42
N ARG A 17 -14.23 10.65 8.10
CA ARG A 17 -14.52 11.74 7.19
C ARG A 17 -15.03 11.20 5.85
N PRO A 18 -15.70 12.01 5.04
CA PRO A 18 -16.13 11.60 3.72
C PRO A 18 -14.95 11.13 2.87
N ALA A 19 -15.19 10.10 2.05
CA ALA A 19 -14.23 9.70 1.03
C ALA A 19 -14.03 10.86 0.04
N PRO A 20 -12.78 11.21 -0.31
CA PRO A 20 -12.53 12.30 -1.24
C PRO A 20 -12.99 11.92 -2.65
N ASP A 21 -13.61 12.88 -3.31
CA ASP A 21 -13.87 12.85 -4.74
C ASP A 21 -13.05 14.02 -5.35
N PRO A 22 -11.81 13.76 -5.79
CA PRO A 22 -10.92 14.82 -6.21
C PRO A 22 -11.41 15.50 -7.49
N THR A 23 -11.28 16.80 -7.51
CA THR A 23 -11.57 17.60 -8.71
C THR A 23 -10.57 17.30 -9.83
N ASP A 24 -10.91 17.71 -11.06
CA ASP A 24 -9.98 17.62 -12.19
C ASP A 24 -8.68 18.39 -11.94
N GLU A 25 -8.75 19.54 -11.26
CA GLU A 25 -7.59 20.35 -10.87
C GLU A 25 -6.70 19.61 -9.86
N GLN A 26 -7.30 19.03 -8.82
CA GLN A 26 -6.55 18.21 -7.85
C GLN A 26 -5.90 17.01 -8.52
N THR A 27 -6.60 16.35 -9.42
CA THR A 27 -6.07 15.20 -10.19
C THR A 27 -4.91 15.63 -11.08
N ALA A 28 -5.03 16.78 -11.76
CA ALA A 28 -3.96 17.35 -12.58
C ALA A 28 -2.71 17.68 -11.74
N THR A 29 -2.90 18.29 -10.56
CA THR A 29 -1.82 18.62 -9.63
C THR A 29 -1.10 17.35 -9.15
N MET A 30 -1.85 16.28 -8.81
CA MET A 30 -1.25 15.00 -8.45
C MET A 30 -0.39 14.44 -9.59
N GLN A 31 -0.90 14.48 -10.82
CA GLN A 31 -0.19 13.97 -12.00
C GLN A 31 1.10 14.75 -12.28
N GLU A 32 1.07 16.06 -12.15
CA GLU A 32 2.24 16.92 -12.32
C GLU A 32 3.36 16.57 -11.32
N ARG A 33 3.02 16.46 -10.03
CA ARG A 33 3.99 16.07 -8.99
C ARG A 33 4.56 14.67 -9.21
N MET A 34 3.71 13.73 -9.60
CA MET A 34 4.13 12.38 -9.94
C MET A 34 5.05 12.36 -11.16
N ASP A 35 4.73 13.14 -12.20
CA ASP A 35 5.55 13.26 -13.41
C ASP A 35 6.93 13.82 -13.12
N GLU A 36 7.04 14.84 -12.25
CA GLU A 36 8.34 15.35 -11.82
C GLU A 36 9.19 14.28 -11.14
N TRP A 37 8.57 13.48 -10.26
CA TRP A 37 9.28 12.43 -9.56
C TRP A 37 9.67 11.28 -10.49
N PHE A 38 8.74 10.80 -11.33
CA PHE A 38 8.99 9.70 -12.27
C PHE A 38 10.04 10.08 -13.32
N ASP A 39 10.03 11.31 -13.80
CA ASP A 39 11.02 11.79 -14.77
C ASP A 39 12.43 11.82 -14.17
N ARG A 40 12.58 12.34 -12.94
CA ARG A 40 13.84 12.25 -12.19
C ARG A 40 14.34 10.82 -11.99
N LYS A 41 13.44 9.85 -11.95
CA LYS A 41 13.76 8.41 -11.88
C LYS A 41 13.90 7.74 -13.24
N ARG A 42 13.99 8.53 -14.34
CA ARG A 42 14.12 8.07 -15.73
C ARG A 42 12.96 7.19 -16.20
N ARG A 43 11.77 7.38 -15.59
CA ARG A 43 10.55 6.65 -15.97
C ARG A 43 9.67 7.42 -16.95
N GLY A 44 10.03 8.68 -17.24
CA GLY A 44 9.30 9.59 -18.13
C GLY A 44 8.11 10.24 -17.45
N LYS A 45 7.44 11.09 -18.21
CA LYS A 45 6.24 11.82 -17.85
C LYS A 45 4.99 11.15 -18.43
N GLY A 46 3.82 11.66 -18.08
CA GLY A 46 2.53 11.18 -18.60
C GLY A 46 1.85 10.19 -17.67
N SER A 47 2.12 10.30 -16.37
CA SER A 47 1.33 9.60 -15.35
C SER A 47 -0.16 10.01 -15.43
N ARG A 48 -1.04 9.11 -14.99
CA ARG A 48 -2.47 9.38 -14.88
C ARG A 48 -2.99 8.83 -13.57
N VAL A 49 -3.84 9.62 -12.94
CA VAL A 49 -4.54 9.25 -11.71
C VAL A 49 -6.03 9.10 -12.06
N PHE A 50 -6.59 7.97 -11.76
CA PHE A 50 -8.01 7.69 -11.91
C PHE A 50 -8.60 7.48 -10.52
N ALA A 51 -9.65 8.21 -10.18
CA ALA A 51 -10.35 8.10 -8.90
C ALA A 51 -11.69 7.38 -9.08
N PHE A 52 -12.00 6.49 -8.16
CA PHE A 52 -13.23 5.68 -8.16
C PHE A 52 -13.83 5.71 -6.75
N PRO A 53 -14.66 6.72 -6.41
CA PRO A 53 -15.36 6.77 -5.14
C PRO A 53 -16.34 5.58 -5.00
N ARG A 54 -16.32 4.90 -3.85
CA ARG A 54 -17.21 3.78 -3.53
C ARG A 54 -17.55 3.75 -2.05
N GLY A 55 -18.69 4.27 -1.68
CA GLY A 55 -19.13 4.34 -0.28
C GLY A 55 -18.17 5.19 0.57
N THR A 56 -17.61 4.61 1.61
CA THR A 56 -16.64 5.27 2.50
C THR A 56 -15.21 5.31 1.95
N LYS A 57 -14.96 4.71 0.79
CA LYS A 57 -13.62 4.57 0.20
C LYS A 57 -13.51 5.24 -1.15
N THR A 58 -12.31 5.76 -1.45
CA THR A 58 -11.93 6.14 -2.80
C THR A 58 -10.72 5.30 -3.25
N TRP A 59 -10.90 4.62 -4.36
CA TRP A 59 -9.85 3.86 -5.01
C TRP A 59 -9.17 4.73 -6.05
N PHE A 60 -7.86 4.79 -5.99
CA PHE A 60 -7.06 5.48 -6.98
C PHE A 60 -6.19 4.48 -7.72
N MET A 61 -6.24 4.52 -9.03
CA MET A 61 -5.31 3.81 -9.88
C MET A 61 -4.32 4.80 -10.47
N VAL A 62 -3.04 4.61 -10.17
CA VAL A 62 -1.95 5.44 -10.70
C VAL A 62 -1.25 4.68 -11.82
N ARG A 63 -1.40 5.16 -13.04
CA ARG A 63 -0.71 4.63 -14.21
C ARG A 63 0.54 5.45 -14.48
N HIS A 64 1.68 4.79 -14.62
CA HIS A 64 2.96 5.44 -14.92
C HIS A 64 3.89 4.54 -15.72
N GLY A 65 5.02 5.09 -16.21
CA GLY A 65 6.07 4.32 -16.89
C GLY A 65 7.06 3.68 -15.94
N GLU A 66 7.68 2.60 -16.39
CA GLU A 66 8.92 2.06 -15.82
C GLU A 66 10.16 2.63 -16.56
N PRO A 67 11.39 2.38 -16.07
CA PRO A 67 12.59 2.69 -16.82
C PRO A 67 12.56 2.07 -18.22
N MET A 68 13.19 2.75 -19.17
CA MET A 68 13.26 2.27 -20.56
C MET A 68 13.88 0.87 -20.61
N ARG A 69 13.25 -0.02 -21.33
CA ARG A 69 13.75 -1.37 -21.64
C ARG A 69 14.19 -1.45 -23.08
N ARG A 70 15.20 -2.28 -23.30
CA ARG A 70 15.69 -2.69 -24.62
C ARG A 70 15.44 -4.19 -24.74
N GLU A 71 14.64 -4.56 -25.74
CA GLU A 71 14.30 -5.97 -25.99
C GLU A 71 14.54 -6.33 -27.45
N GLY A 72 14.92 -7.58 -27.70
CA GLY A 72 14.97 -8.11 -29.05
C GLY A 72 13.56 -8.20 -29.64
N ARG A 73 13.39 -7.76 -30.88
CA ARG A 73 12.13 -7.88 -31.62
C ARG A 73 12.32 -8.89 -32.75
N HIS A 74 11.48 -9.91 -32.79
CA HIS A 74 11.34 -10.79 -33.95
C HIS A 74 10.52 -10.07 -35.04
N GLN A 75 10.96 -10.20 -36.30
CA GLN A 75 10.27 -9.65 -37.48
C GLN A 75 9.62 -10.79 -38.26
N ASP A 76 8.50 -10.52 -38.91
CA ASP A 76 7.71 -11.54 -39.61
C ASP A 76 8.46 -12.13 -40.82
N ASP A 77 9.48 -11.44 -41.32
CA ASP A 77 10.40 -11.89 -42.39
C ASP A 77 11.51 -12.81 -41.88
N GLY A 78 11.52 -13.16 -40.58
CA GLY A 78 12.57 -13.94 -39.92
C GLY A 78 13.78 -13.12 -39.48
N GLY A 79 13.77 -11.80 -39.71
CA GLY A 79 14.80 -10.89 -39.23
C GLY A 79 14.68 -10.62 -37.73
N SER A 80 15.75 -9.99 -37.19
CA SER A 80 15.77 -9.54 -35.83
C SER A 80 15.99 -8.02 -35.76
N GLY A 81 15.30 -7.37 -34.80
CA GLY A 81 15.43 -5.94 -34.54
C GLY A 81 15.54 -5.66 -33.07
N ILE A 82 15.62 -4.40 -32.71
CA ILE A 82 15.64 -3.94 -31.32
C ILE A 82 14.45 -3.00 -31.10
N ALA A 83 13.68 -3.26 -30.02
CA ALA A 83 12.65 -2.35 -29.56
C ALA A 83 13.10 -1.64 -28.29
N TYR A 84 12.85 -0.34 -28.23
CA TYR A 84 13.02 0.47 -27.01
C TYR A 84 11.65 0.97 -26.59
N TYR A 85 11.25 0.68 -25.35
CA TYR A 85 9.95 1.13 -24.83
C TYR A 85 9.99 1.30 -23.31
N ARG A 86 9.03 2.04 -22.78
CA ARG A 86 8.79 2.11 -21.33
C ARG A 86 7.59 1.22 -21.00
N PRO A 87 7.78 0.15 -20.23
CA PRO A 87 6.65 -0.63 -19.75
C PRO A 87 5.70 0.25 -18.93
N GLN A 88 4.42 0.04 -19.13
CA GLN A 88 3.39 0.68 -18.33
C GLN A 88 3.15 -0.11 -17.05
N LYS A 89 3.00 0.59 -15.94
CA LYS A 89 2.70 0.02 -14.62
C LYS A 89 1.49 0.72 -13.99
N HIS A 90 0.78 -0.02 -13.17
CA HIS A 90 -0.32 0.48 -12.37
C HIS A 90 -0.05 0.20 -10.90
N ASP A 91 -0.14 1.25 -10.09
CA ASP A 91 -0.15 1.14 -8.65
C ASP A 91 -1.55 1.47 -8.14
N VAL A 92 -1.91 0.96 -6.97
CA VAL A 92 -3.22 1.18 -6.37
C VAL A 92 -3.07 1.84 -5.02
N VAL A 93 -3.83 2.90 -4.81
CA VAL A 93 -3.95 3.61 -3.54
C VAL A 93 -5.41 3.64 -3.16
N ILE A 94 -5.74 3.33 -1.90
CA ILE A 94 -7.12 3.32 -1.41
C ILE A 94 -7.17 4.18 -0.16
N TYR A 95 -7.98 5.23 -0.18
CA TYR A 95 -8.31 5.95 1.04
C TYR A 95 -9.63 5.43 1.60
N ASP A 96 -9.61 5.11 2.88
CA ASP A 96 -10.79 4.72 3.65
C ASP A 96 -11.17 5.86 4.61
N GLY A 97 -12.29 6.53 4.33
CA GLY A 97 -12.76 7.64 5.14
C GLY A 97 -13.31 7.23 6.51
N GLU A 98 -13.73 5.98 6.68
CA GLU A 98 -14.23 5.49 7.97
C GLU A 98 -13.11 5.34 9.01
N SER A 99 -11.97 4.83 8.57
CA SER A 99 -10.79 4.64 9.42
C SER A 99 -9.75 5.75 9.31
N ASP A 100 -9.93 6.72 8.42
CA ASP A 100 -8.93 7.74 8.06
C ASP A 100 -7.58 7.11 7.72
N GLU A 101 -7.58 6.14 6.80
CA GLU A 101 -6.39 5.38 6.41
C GLU A 101 -6.14 5.42 4.92
N LEU A 102 -4.86 5.44 4.54
CA LEU A 102 -4.41 5.25 3.18
C LEU A 102 -3.72 3.88 3.05
N ALA A 103 -4.26 3.01 2.21
CA ALA A 103 -3.64 1.75 1.84
C ALA A 103 -2.91 1.92 0.49
N VAL A 104 -1.62 1.61 0.45
CA VAL A 104 -0.78 1.78 -0.73
C VAL A 104 -0.24 0.45 -1.20
N ASN A 105 -0.44 0.13 -2.47
CA ASN A 105 0.18 -0.97 -3.18
C ASN A 105 1.05 -0.40 -4.29
N ALA A 106 2.33 -0.29 -4.02
CA ALA A 106 3.36 0.24 -4.92
C ALA A 106 4.58 -0.67 -4.94
N GLY A 107 5.39 -0.59 -6.00
CA GLY A 107 6.52 -1.49 -6.18
C GLY A 107 7.75 -1.15 -5.33
N THR A 108 7.87 0.09 -4.87
CA THR A 108 9.05 0.57 -4.14
C THR A 108 8.67 1.49 -2.98
N LYS A 109 9.55 1.56 -1.97
CA LYS A 109 9.40 2.52 -0.87
C LYS A 109 9.36 3.98 -1.35
N GLY A 110 10.08 4.28 -2.44
CA GLY A 110 10.09 5.63 -3.02
C GLY A 110 8.76 6.01 -3.64
N GLU A 111 8.09 5.09 -4.34
CA GLU A 111 6.72 5.28 -4.85
C GLU A 111 5.72 5.44 -3.71
N THR A 112 5.84 4.61 -2.66
CA THR A 112 5.01 4.74 -1.46
C THR A 112 5.14 6.14 -0.86
N ALA A 113 6.36 6.62 -0.63
CA ALA A 113 6.59 7.96 -0.07
C ALA A 113 6.07 9.09 -0.99
N LEU A 114 6.19 8.93 -2.32
CA LEU A 114 5.60 9.85 -3.29
C LEU A 114 4.09 9.95 -3.11
N TYR A 115 3.41 8.79 -3.04
CA TYR A 115 1.96 8.78 -2.91
C TYR A 115 1.49 9.37 -1.58
N LEU A 116 2.12 9.02 -0.46
CA LEU A 116 1.78 9.60 0.85
C LEU A 116 1.81 11.13 0.82
N ARG A 117 2.91 11.71 0.31
CA ARG A 117 3.06 13.15 0.20
C ARG A 117 2.06 13.78 -0.75
N THR A 118 1.94 13.23 -1.97
CA THR A 118 1.08 13.81 -3.00
C THR A 118 -0.39 13.77 -2.58
N PHE A 119 -0.87 12.64 -2.06
CA PHE A 119 -2.25 12.53 -1.58
C PHE A 119 -2.48 13.37 -0.31
N GLY A 120 -1.53 13.36 0.62
CA GLY A 120 -1.61 14.19 1.83
C GLY A 120 -1.73 15.66 1.49
N GLU A 121 -0.85 16.17 0.65
CA GLU A 121 -0.84 17.58 0.28
C GLU A 121 -2.06 18.00 -0.55
N VAL A 122 -2.37 17.25 -1.64
CA VAL A 122 -3.40 17.67 -2.58
C VAL A 122 -4.81 17.48 -2.03
N ILE A 123 -5.06 16.43 -1.26
CA ILE A 123 -6.39 16.14 -0.70
C ILE A 123 -6.60 16.79 0.66
N PHE A 124 -5.57 16.81 1.51
CA PHE A 124 -5.70 17.20 2.91
C PHE A 124 -4.93 18.49 3.26
N GLY A 125 -4.16 19.06 2.32
CA GLY A 125 -3.38 20.29 2.53
C GLY A 125 -2.14 20.09 3.42
N ASP A 126 -1.70 18.86 3.66
CA ASP A 126 -0.57 18.52 4.52
C ASP A 126 0.22 17.35 3.91
N GLU A 127 1.45 17.58 3.46
CA GLU A 127 2.29 16.53 2.86
C GLU A 127 2.69 15.43 3.86
N GLU A 128 2.60 15.70 5.16
CA GLU A 128 2.86 14.75 6.24
C GLU A 128 1.56 14.21 6.87
N TYR A 129 0.44 14.32 6.15
CA TYR A 129 -0.87 13.90 6.66
C TYR A 129 -0.91 12.43 7.07
N PHE A 130 -0.20 11.56 6.36
CA PHE A 130 -0.20 10.12 6.59
C PHE A 130 1.06 9.65 7.27
N ASP A 131 0.89 8.88 8.35
CA ASP A 131 1.97 8.18 9.04
C ASP A 131 1.72 6.67 9.01
N ARG A 132 2.74 5.87 9.36
CA ARG A 132 2.61 4.41 9.36
C ARG A 132 1.55 3.97 10.35
N SER A 133 0.53 3.29 9.85
CA SER A 133 -0.54 2.75 10.70
C SER A 133 -0.05 1.57 11.55
N ASN A 134 -0.29 1.66 12.85
CA ASN A 134 -0.14 0.55 13.80
C ASN A 134 -1.51 -0.11 14.07
N ARG A 135 -2.37 -0.18 13.05
CA ARG A 135 -3.74 -0.72 13.17
C ARG A 135 -3.78 -2.12 13.78
N PHE A 136 -2.76 -2.91 13.49
CA PHE A 136 -2.62 -4.25 14.06
C PHE A 136 -1.55 -4.20 15.14
N THR A 137 -1.97 -4.28 16.38
CA THR A 137 -1.12 -4.36 17.57
C THR A 137 -1.33 -5.70 18.26
N LEU A 138 -0.29 -6.18 18.94
CA LEU A 138 -0.37 -7.34 19.83
C LEU A 138 -0.74 -6.95 21.26
N ASP A 139 -1.01 -5.67 21.53
CA ASP A 139 -1.33 -5.20 22.88
C ASP A 139 -2.50 -5.96 23.52
N PRO A 140 -3.64 -6.21 22.83
CA PRO A 140 -4.70 -7.01 23.40
C PRO A 140 -4.25 -8.43 23.81
N LEU A 141 -3.35 -9.03 23.03
CA LEU A 141 -2.79 -10.36 23.30
C LEU A 141 -1.86 -10.31 24.53
N LEU A 142 -1.07 -9.23 24.66
CA LEU A 142 -0.15 -9.04 25.79
C LEU A 142 -0.90 -8.70 27.09
N GLU A 143 -2.00 -7.94 27.01
CA GLU A 143 -2.78 -7.52 28.16
C GLU A 143 -3.79 -8.57 28.65
N LYS A 144 -4.46 -9.25 27.72
CA LYS A 144 -5.59 -10.15 28.02
C LYS A 144 -5.26 -11.63 27.81
N GLY A 145 -4.11 -11.94 27.20
CA GLY A 145 -3.73 -13.32 26.91
C GLY A 145 -4.73 -14.03 26.01
N GLU A 146 -5.08 -15.30 26.37
CA GLU A 146 -5.99 -16.13 25.57
C GLU A 146 -7.37 -15.49 25.35
N THR A 147 -7.90 -14.74 26.33
CA THR A 147 -9.22 -14.11 26.18
C THR A 147 -9.31 -13.03 25.11
N SER A 148 -8.17 -12.54 24.61
CA SER A 148 -8.13 -11.64 23.45
C SER A 148 -8.52 -12.32 22.14
N LEU A 149 -8.56 -13.66 22.12
CA LEU A 149 -8.93 -14.48 20.97
C LEU A 149 -10.42 -14.89 21.02
N ASP A 150 -11.16 -14.48 22.04
CA ASP A 150 -12.60 -14.72 22.12
C ASP A 150 -13.31 -14.05 20.92
N ASN A 151 -14.21 -14.80 20.31
CA ASN A 151 -14.85 -14.43 19.04
C ASN A 151 -16.38 -14.50 19.11
N ASP A 152 -16.97 -14.12 20.21
CA ASP A 152 -18.43 -14.16 20.49
C ASP A 152 -19.26 -13.43 19.42
N THR A 153 -18.64 -12.55 18.63
CA THR A 153 -19.30 -11.80 17.55
C THR A 153 -19.41 -12.58 16.23
N VAL A 154 -18.73 -13.73 16.09
CA VAL A 154 -18.72 -14.53 14.85
C VAL A 154 -19.20 -15.94 15.15
N SER A 155 -20.51 -16.17 15.04
CA SER A 155 -21.19 -17.41 15.44
C SER A 155 -20.68 -18.69 14.75
N GLU A 156 -20.03 -18.57 13.59
CA GLU A 156 -19.52 -19.71 12.82
C GLU A 156 -18.11 -20.16 13.24
N ILE A 157 -17.43 -19.37 14.08
CA ILE A 157 -16.08 -19.70 14.57
C ILE A 157 -16.21 -20.27 15.98
N VAL A 158 -15.92 -21.54 16.14
CA VAL A 158 -16.05 -22.24 17.45
C VAL A 158 -14.88 -21.90 18.38
N LYS A 159 -13.64 -21.81 17.86
CA LYS A 159 -12.44 -21.51 18.65
C LYS A 159 -11.33 -20.91 17.77
N VAL A 160 -10.68 -19.87 18.28
CA VAL A 160 -9.43 -19.32 17.72
C VAL A 160 -8.28 -19.75 18.63
N ARG A 161 -7.14 -20.12 18.06
CA ARG A 161 -5.93 -20.51 18.78
C ARG A 161 -4.71 -19.79 18.27
N LEU A 162 -3.82 -19.41 19.15
CA LEU A 162 -2.51 -18.91 18.78
C LEU A 162 -1.56 -20.10 18.56
N ILE A 163 -1.24 -20.41 17.32
CA ILE A 163 -0.41 -21.58 16.94
C ILE A 163 1.03 -21.22 16.61
N GLU A 164 1.30 -19.96 16.28
CA GLU A 164 2.65 -19.50 15.94
C GLU A 164 2.82 -18.04 16.31
N ILE A 165 3.94 -17.71 16.93
CA ILE A 165 4.39 -16.35 17.20
C ILE A 165 5.83 -16.19 16.70
N GLU A 166 6.06 -15.13 15.94
CA GLU A 166 7.37 -14.75 15.46
C GLU A 166 7.78 -13.43 16.12
N ARG A 167 8.90 -13.46 16.83
CA ARG A 167 9.52 -12.26 17.41
C ARG A 167 10.76 -11.89 16.61
N PHE A 168 10.80 -10.69 16.11
CA PHE A 168 11.92 -10.15 15.37
C PHE A 168 12.60 -9.05 16.21
N TRP A 169 13.86 -9.29 16.60
CA TRP A 169 14.62 -8.37 17.44
C TRP A 169 15.29 -7.23 16.66
N GLY A 170 15.36 -7.34 15.33
CA GLY A 170 16.00 -6.34 14.48
C GLY A 170 17.53 -6.35 14.60
N GLY A 171 18.13 -5.16 14.43
CA GLY A 171 19.58 -4.98 14.53
C GLY A 171 20.36 -5.58 13.35
N LYS A 172 21.69 -5.55 13.46
CA LYS A 172 22.60 -6.06 12.41
C LYS A 172 22.50 -7.58 12.23
N ALA A 173 22.24 -8.31 13.31
CA ALA A 173 22.15 -9.77 13.31
C ALA A 173 20.84 -10.29 12.69
N LYS A 174 19.81 -9.44 12.54
CA LYS A 174 18.47 -9.82 12.09
C LYS A 174 17.90 -11.02 12.85
N GLU A 175 18.16 -11.05 14.15
CA GLU A 175 17.77 -12.15 15.03
C GLU A 175 16.25 -12.30 15.06
N LYS A 176 15.81 -13.56 15.04
CA LYS A 176 14.43 -13.95 14.98
C LYS A 176 14.20 -15.20 15.84
N GLU A 177 13.15 -15.16 16.64
CA GLU A 177 12.65 -16.30 17.41
C GLU A 177 11.28 -16.71 16.86
N VAL A 178 11.06 -18.00 16.66
CA VAL A 178 9.76 -18.54 16.26
C VAL A 178 9.35 -19.59 17.29
N ARG A 179 8.17 -19.40 17.90
CA ARG A 179 7.55 -20.40 18.76
C ARG A 179 6.30 -20.95 18.06
N LYS A 180 6.16 -22.27 18.06
CA LYS A 180 5.05 -22.95 17.39
C LYS A 180 4.54 -24.11 18.24
N ALA A 181 3.23 -24.20 18.39
CA ALA A 181 2.55 -25.28 19.08
C ALA A 181 1.12 -25.45 18.53
N ASN A 182 0.41 -26.49 18.94
CA ASN A 182 -1.01 -26.64 18.62
C ASN A 182 -1.86 -25.56 19.31
N ASP A 183 -1.38 -25.03 20.43
CA ASP A 183 -1.94 -23.90 21.18
C ASP A 183 -0.82 -23.35 22.09
N LEU A 184 -0.41 -22.09 21.86
CA LEU A 184 0.71 -21.49 22.59
C LEU A 184 0.35 -21.03 24.01
N PHE A 185 -0.94 -20.95 24.34
CA PHE A 185 -1.38 -20.66 25.71
C PHE A 185 -1.43 -21.89 26.61
N VAL A 186 -1.38 -23.08 26.03
CA VAL A 186 -1.39 -24.38 26.76
C VAL A 186 0.01 -25.02 26.80
N ALA A 187 0.97 -24.46 26.06
CA ALA A 187 2.33 -25.00 25.90
C ALA A 187 3.30 -24.54 27.00
#